data_7680896eb7b923a4fc2011de06537d3d
#
_entry.id   7680896eb7b923a4fc2011de06537d3d
#
_cell.length_a   1.000
_cell.length_b   1.000
_cell.length_c   1.000
_cell.angle_alpha   90.00
_cell.angle_beta   90.00
_cell.angle_gamma   90.00
#
_symmetry.space_group_name_H-M   'P 1'
#
loop_
_entity.id
_entity.type
_entity.pdbx_description
1 polymer ?
#
loop_
_entity_poly.entity_id
_entity_poly.type
_entity_poly.pdbx_seq_one_letter_code
_entity_poly.pdbx_strand_id
1 'polypeptide(L)'
;MLRAWLYRFARDRKANVAVITALTMVPIIFLLGMTLDFSQALRKKEQLDAAADAAAIAAVRPAMLMQSDTVAQATANAIFMSVANSIPGLVSTPTPTITVTDVGLGRTVSVSYNAASLNNFPKVLLNTASWPLNGSATAQAAAAPNMNWYLLMDDSPSMGIGATNSDISKLITATKNQPSSSANCGFACHETHPNSDSGANSSTKDNLTIARSNNVTLRIDLVANALNQLLVSWANCPQSGISGGVMQCMSALNNTTYKAALYTFDVGLNTMQTLTTPTTAGTKIGNIALMPVDHQNCVVLGSCTTDYGTDIAGALNSLNAIMPAPGLGSNAVGDTPQEVVFLVTDGVEDKIVSGASACPNASLAPSKRCQQPLDTTACTALKSRGIKIAILYTEYLQLIANATTGIQTTDSWYMSWVDPYDEPAPSTGTIAQNLQACASPGFFSDVTSGGDITGALTQLFIKVASSTASLSQ
;
A
#
# COMPACT_ATOMS: atom_id res chain seq x y z
N MET A 1 67.79 -43.72 54.52
CA MET A 1 67.49 -44.22 53.15
C MET A 1 67.02 -43.08 52.19
N LEU A 2 66.17 -42.20 52.57
CA LEU A 2 65.65 -41.10 51.67
C LEU A 2 66.75 -40.16 51.15
N ARG A 3 67.74 -39.77 52.01
CA ARG A 3 68.88 -38.92 51.58
C ARG A 3 69.79 -39.56 50.52
N ALA A 4 70.02 -40.83 50.58
CA ALA A 4 70.88 -41.55 49.64
C ALA A 4 70.15 -41.73 48.28
N TRP A 5 68.82 -41.84 48.29
CA TRP A 5 67.99 -41.93 47.09
C TRP A 5 67.88 -40.59 46.38
N LEU A 6 67.71 -39.50 47.12
CA LEU A 6 67.73 -38.12 46.58
C LEU A 6 69.09 -37.76 45.99
N TYR A 7 70.23 -38.22 46.59
CA TYR A 7 71.57 -37.95 46.06
C TYR A 7 71.89 -38.73 44.77
N ARG A 8 71.35 -39.94 44.64
CA ARG A 8 71.42 -40.70 43.37
C ARG A 8 70.54 -40.11 42.28
N PHE A 9 69.37 -39.64 42.62
CA PHE A 9 68.47 -38.96 41.72
C PHE A 9 69.03 -37.63 41.20
N ALA A 10 69.71 -36.86 42.06
CA ALA A 10 70.33 -35.60 41.65
C ALA A 10 71.58 -35.75 40.75
N ARG A 11 72.18 -36.94 40.67
CA ARG A 11 73.36 -37.26 39.85
C ARG A 11 73.09 -38.04 38.56
N ASP A 12 71.88 -38.47 38.38
CA ASP A 12 71.46 -39.20 37.20
C ASP A 12 71.11 -38.21 36.10
N ARG A 13 71.88 -38.23 34.97
CA ARG A 13 71.62 -37.33 33.83
C ARG A 13 70.25 -37.62 33.19
N LYS A 14 69.65 -38.77 33.36
CA LYS A 14 68.28 -39.11 32.96
C LYS A 14 67.24 -38.44 33.88
N ALA A 15 67.60 -38.07 35.12
CA ALA A 15 66.74 -37.35 36.02
C ALA A 15 66.51 -35.86 35.59
N ASN A 16 67.40 -35.25 34.79
CA ASN A 16 67.27 -33.92 34.28
C ASN A 16 66.02 -33.76 33.40
N VAL A 17 65.67 -34.75 32.60
CA VAL A 17 64.45 -34.73 31.75
C VAL A 17 63.20 -34.73 32.65
N ALA A 18 63.17 -35.54 33.70
CA ALA A 18 62.02 -35.60 34.60
C ALA A 18 61.84 -34.27 35.38
N VAL A 19 62.98 -33.63 35.82
CA VAL A 19 62.94 -32.32 36.48
C VAL A 19 62.48 -31.21 35.55
N ILE A 20 63.02 -31.20 34.30
CA ILE A 20 62.61 -30.20 33.30
C ILE A 20 61.15 -30.41 32.94
N THR A 21 60.69 -31.66 32.72
CA THR A 21 59.29 -31.93 32.44
C THR A 21 58.38 -31.53 33.61
N ALA A 22 58.76 -31.79 34.85
CA ALA A 22 57.97 -31.37 36.04
C ALA A 22 57.89 -29.83 36.14
N LEU A 23 58.98 -29.11 35.86
CA LEU A 23 59.04 -27.67 35.90
C LEU A 23 58.23 -27.01 34.74
N THR A 24 58.27 -27.63 33.52
CA THR A 24 57.57 -27.10 32.36
C THR A 24 56.10 -27.52 32.34
N MET A 25 55.71 -28.62 33.02
CA MET A 25 54.35 -29.11 33.07
C MET A 25 53.40 -28.12 33.80
N VAL A 26 53.84 -27.45 34.83
CA VAL A 26 53.06 -26.46 35.56
C VAL A 26 52.64 -25.27 34.66
N PRO A 27 53.58 -24.55 34.02
CA PRO A 27 53.21 -23.45 33.12
C PRO A 27 52.36 -23.94 31.90
N ILE A 28 52.61 -25.17 31.39
CA ILE A 28 51.82 -25.70 30.27
C ILE A 28 50.36 -25.94 30.73
N ILE A 29 50.13 -26.53 31.91
CA ILE A 29 48.76 -26.75 32.43
C ILE A 29 48.07 -25.41 32.64
N PHE A 30 48.78 -24.39 33.13
CA PHE A 30 48.19 -23.05 33.31
C PHE A 30 47.84 -22.40 31.98
N LEU A 31 48.71 -22.48 30.96
CA LEU A 31 48.44 -21.95 29.64
C LEU A 31 47.22 -22.64 29.00
N LEU A 32 47.11 -23.98 29.10
CA LEU A 32 45.96 -24.73 28.64
C LEU A 32 44.68 -24.34 29.40
N GLY A 33 44.76 -24.20 30.72
CA GLY A 33 43.66 -23.79 31.56
C GLY A 33 43.17 -22.37 31.24
N MET A 34 44.10 -21.42 31.04
CA MET A 34 43.76 -20.05 30.59
C MET A 34 43.08 -20.03 29.24
N THR A 35 43.55 -20.85 28.30
CA THR A 35 42.93 -20.99 26.96
C THR A 35 41.51 -21.51 27.05
N LEU A 36 41.25 -22.47 27.93
CA LEU A 36 39.90 -23.01 28.20
C LEU A 36 38.99 -21.94 28.81
N ASP A 37 39.46 -21.22 29.85
CA ASP A 37 38.69 -20.15 30.47
C ASP A 37 38.37 -19.03 29.48
N PHE A 38 39.32 -18.63 28.63
CA PHE A 38 39.13 -17.67 27.58
C PHE A 38 38.11 -18.13 26.51
N SER A 39 38.23 -19.39 26.08
CA SER A 39 37.26 -19.99 25.14
C SER A 39 35.83 -20.03 25.73
N GLN A 40 35.70 -20.34 27.04
CA GLN A 40 34.41 -20.29 27.73
C GLN A 40 33.87 -18.86 27.85
N ALA A 41 34.74 -17.88 28.10
CA ALA A 41 34.35 -16.48 28.13
C ALA A 41 33.82 -15.97 26.77
N LEU A 42 34.50 -16.37 25.67
CA LEU A 42 34.03 -16.06 24.30
C LEU A 42 32.66 -16.66 24.01
N ARG A 43 32.43 -17.95 24.36
CA ARG A 43 31.12 -18.59 24.16
C ARG A 43 30.01 -17.89 24.92
N LYS A 44 30.28 -17.48 26.18
CA LYS A 44 29.30 -16.71 26.97
C LYS A 44 29.03 -15.34 26.35
N LYS A 45 30.08 -14.68 25.82
CA LYS A 45 29.93 -13.43 25.11
C LYS A 45 29.04 -13.60 23.87
N GLU A 46 29.27 -14.60 23.02
CA GLU A 46 28.45 -14.92 21.86
C GLU A 46 26.97 -15.16 22.23
N GLN A 47 26.72 -15.87 23.36
CA GLN A 47 25.35 -16.08 23.85
C GLN A 47 24.68 -14.79 24.33
N LEU A 48 25.43 -13.92 25.01
CA LEU A 48 24.92 -12.62 25.45
C LEU A 48 24.72 -11.65 24.26
N ASP A 49 25.62 -11.66 23.27
CA ASP A 49 25.45 -10.88 22.04
C ASP A 49 24.17 -11.34 21.30
N ALA A 50 23.98 -12.63 21.12
CA ALA A 50 22.78 -13.19 20.53
C ALA A 50 21.49 -12.85 21.32
N ALA A 51 21.59 -12.80 22.65
CA ALA A 51 20.48 -12.36 23.50
C ALA A 51 20.16 -10.87 23.29
N ALA A 52 21.18 -10.01 23.14
CA ALA A 52 21.01 -8.59 22.87
C ALA A 52 20.39 -8.36 21.49
N ASP A 53 20.86 -9.08 20.46
CA ASP A 53 20.30 -9.04 19.11
C ASP A 53 18.81 -9.46 19.12
N ALA A 54 18.50 -10.59 19.72
CA ALA A 54 17.13 -11.09 19.83
C ALA A 54 16.20 -10.10 20.56
N ALA A 55 16.71 -9.48 21.64
CA ALA A 55 15.97 -8.48 22.41
C ALA A 55 15.71 -7.21 21.60
N ALA A 56 16.73 -6.68 20.89
CA ALA A 56 16.59 -5.51 20.03
C ALA A 56 15.58 -5.76 18.89
N ILE A 57 15.70 -6.89 18.19
CA ILE A 57 14.78 -7.28 17.11
C ILE A 57 13.35 -7.47 17.65
N ALA A 58 13.18 -8.07 18.83
CA ALA A 58 11.85 -8.31 19.40
C ALA A 58 11.09 -6.99 19.67
N ALA A 59 11.80 -5.93 20.05
CA ALA A 59 11.21 -4.62 20.35
C ALA A 59 10.88 -3.78 19.12
N VAL A 60 11.39 -4.15 17.93
CA VAL A 60 11.08 -3.47 16.64
C VAL A 60 10.18 -4.31 15.72
N ARG A 61 9.64 -5.44 16.21
CA ARG A 61 8.67 -6.22 15.41
C ARG A 61 7.38 -5.42 15.16
N PRO A 62 6.62 -5.69 14.08
CA PRO A 62 5.40 -4.95 13.74
C PRO A 62 4.41 -4.82 14.91
N ALA A 63 4.24 -5.87 15.72
CA ALA A 63 3.38 -5.84 16.91
C ALA A 63 3.85 -4.87 18.00
N MET A 64 5.13 -4.48 18.02
CA MET A 64 5.72 -3.60 19.02
C MET A 64 5.88 -2.16 18.53
N LEU A 65 5.96 -1.92 17.22
CA LEU A 65 6.23 -0.59 16.66
C LEU A 65 5.20 0.47 17.04
N MET A 66 3.94 0.05 17.26
CA MET A 66 2.86 0.95 17.68
C MET A 66 2.58 0.90 19.20
N GLN A 67 3.40 0.17 19.98
CA GLN A 67 3.32 0.14 21.45
C GLN A 67 4.17 1.26 22.05
N SER A 68 3.91 1.58 23.32
CA SER A 68 4.73 2.57 24.04
C SER A 68 6.17 2.09 24.24
N ASP A 69 7.10 3.04 24.42
CA ASP A 69 8.51 2.75 24.70
C ASP A 69 8.68 1.84 25.90
N THR A 70 7.87 2.04 26.94
CA THR A 70 7.90 1.22 28.15
C THR A 70 7.53 -0.24 27.89
N VAL A 71 6.57 -0.50 27.02
CA VAL A 71 6.18 -1.87 26.59
C VAL A 71 7.29 -2.49 25.74
N ALA A 72 7.88 -1.73 24.82
CA ALA A 72 8.99 -2.19 24.00
C ALA A 72 10.24 -2.51 24.84
N GLN A 73 10.58 -1.65 25.80
CA GLN A 73 11.68 -1.88 26.76
C GLN A 73 11.43 -3.12 27.61
N ALA A 74 10.22 -3.29 28.14
CA ALA A 74 9.85 -4.47 28.94
C ALA A 74 9.98 -5.77 28.12
N THR A 75 9.54 -5.74 26.84
CA THR A 75 9.65 -6.87 25.91
C THR A 75 11.11 -7.22 25.66
N ALA A 76 11.95 -6.23 25.31
CA ALA A 76 13.38 -6.45 25.10
C ALA A 76 14.06 -7.01 26.35
N ASN A 77 13.75 -6.45 27.53
CA ASN A 77 14.29 -6.93 28.81
C ASN A 77 13.90 -8.40 29.08
N ALA A 78 12.64 -8.76 28.88
CA ALA A 78 12.17 -10.14 29.09
C ALA A 78 12.90 -11.13 28.18
N ILE A 79 13.10 -10.80 26.90
CA ILE A 79 13.84 -11.64 25.94
C ILE A 79 15.30 -11.78 26.35
N PHE A 80 16.00 -10.66 26.63
CA PHE A 80 17.39 -10.71 27.07
C PHE A 80 17.57 -11.57 28.33
N MET A 81 16.75 -11.33 29.36
CA MET A 81 16.83 -12.03 30.65
C MET A 81 16.50 -13.51 30.51
N SER A 82 15.63 -13.91 29.61
CA SER A 82 15.30 -15.32 29.37
C SER A 82 16.53 -16.15 28.93
N VAL A 83 17.44 -15.54 28.16
CA VAL A 83 18.69 -16.15 27.73
C VAL A 83 19.78 -15.97 28.79
N ALA A 84 19.98 -14.75 29.27
CA ALA A 84 21.06 -14.41 30.20
C ALA A 84 20.99 -15.23 31.50
N ASN A 85 19.80 -15.50 32.04
CA ASN A 85 19.57 -16.33 33.21
C ASN A 85 19.96 -17.80 33.01
N SER A 86 20.05 -18.28 31.78
CA SER A 86 20.40 -19.66 31.47
C SER A 86 21.91 -19.89 31.29
N ILE A 87 22.72 -18.81 31.27
CA ILE A 87 24.17 -18.91 31.00
C ILE A 87 24.93 -19.20 32.31
N PRO A 88 25.52 -20.41 32.46
CA PRO A 88 26.24 -20.76 33.70
C PRO A 88 27.61 -20.09 33.75
N GLY A 89 28.10 -19.85 34.97
CA GLY A 89 29.47 -19.38 35.20
C GLY A 89 29.68 -17.89 34.87
N LEU A 90 28.65 -17.09 34.88
CA LEU A 90 28.74 -15.65 35.04
C LEU A 90 28.93 -15.27 36.49
N VAL A 91 29.59 -14.15 36.79
CA VAL A 91 29.73 -13.63 38.16
C VAL A 91 28.37 -13.24 38.73
N SER A 92 27.52 -12.65 37.92
CA SER A 92 26.12 -12.33 38.16
C SER A 92 25.36 -12.28 36.84
N THR A 93 24.05 -12.48 36.88
CA THR A 93 23.21 -12.24 35.70
C THR A 93 23.26 -10.76 35.35
N PRO A 94 23.66 -10.40 34.12
CA PRO A 94 23.74 -9.00 33.72
C PRO A 94 22.36 -8.39 33.54
N THR A 95 22.19 -7.14 33.98
CA THR A 95 21.00 -6.36 33.69
C THR A 95 21.28 -5.53 32.38
N PRO A 96 20.48 -5.67 31.34
CA PRO A 96 20.70 -4.91 30.13
C PRO A 96 20.32 -3.44 30.32
N THR A 97 21.03 -2.54 29.63
CA THR A 97 20.58 -1.17 29.43
C THR A 97 19.90 -1.10 28.09
N ILE A 98 18.59 -0.75 28.09
CA ILE A 98 17.75 -0.72 26.90
C ILE A 98 17.30 0.71 26.65
N THR A 99 17.63 1.23 25.47
CA THR A 99 17.19 2.55 25.00
C THR A 99 16.26 2.36 23.83
N VAL A 100 15.06 2.90 23.91
CA VAL A 100 14.09 2.99 22.81
C VAL A 100 13.99 4.45 22.41
N THR A 101 14.11 4.73 21.11
CA THR A 101 14.01 6.07 20.55
C THR A 101 13.10 6.03 19.34
N ASP A 102 12.02 6.80 19.39
CA ASP A 102 11.06 6.95 18.30
C ASP A 102 11.27 8.29 17.60
N VAL A 103 11.39 8.26 16.27
CA VAL A 103 11.45 9.44 15.41
C VAL A 103 10.43 9.26 14.29
N GLY A 104 9.35 10.00 14.35
CA GLY A 104 8.21 9.82 13.43
C GLY A 104 7.60 8.43 13.57
N LEU A 105 7.64 7.65 12.49
CA LEU A 105 7.22 6.24 12.49
C LEU A 105 8.38 5.26 12.73
N GLY A 106 9.61 5.75 12.76
CA GLY A 106 10.82 4.94 12.96
C GLY A 106 11.10 4.71 14.43
N ARG A 107 11.36 3.45 14.80
CA ARG A 107 11.83 3.05 16.12
C ARG A 107 13.23 2.49 16.04
N THR A 108 14.12 2.99 16.90
CA THR A 108 15.46 2.46 17.12
C THR A 108 15.53 1.90 18.53
N VAL A 109 15.97 0.66 18.67
CA VAL A 109 16.17 0.01 19.97
C VAL A 109 17.62 -0.41 20.09
N SER A 110 18.30 0.07 21.12
CA SER A 110 19.66 -0.32 21.49
C SER A 110 19.65 -1.06 22.80
N VAL A 111 20.27 -2.23 22.81
CA VAL A 111 20.41 -3.10 24.00
C VAL A 111 21.90 -3.28 24.26
N SER A 112 22.36 -2.86 25.43
CA SER A 112 23.75 -3.06 25.84
C SER A 112 23.81 -3.79 27.17
N TYR A 113 24.89 -4.55 27.39
CA TYR A 113 25.09 -5.29 28.62
C TYR A 113 26.55 -5.22 29.08
N ASN A 114 26.73 -5.36 30.39
CA ASN A 114 28.02 -5.59 31.03
C ASN A 114 27.90 -6.84 31.89
N ALA A 115 28.82 -7.77 31.70
CA ALA A 115 28.89 -9.03 32.41
C ALA A 115 30.34 -9.41 32.72
N ALA A 116 30.52 -10.45 33.49
CA ALA A 116 31.85 -11.02 33.74
C ALA A 116 31.78 -12.56 33.79
N SER A 117 32.69 -13.21 33.08
CA SER A 117 32.87 -14.67 33.11
C SER A 117 33.77 -15.05 34.28
N LEU A 118 33.34 -15.99 35.10
CA LEU A 118 34.19 -16.57 36.14
C LEU A 118 35.40 -17.27 35.54
N ASN A 119 36.57 -17.07 36.16
CA ASN A 119 37.83 -17.71 35.80
C ASN A 119 38.23 -18.74 36.86
N ASN A 120 38.70 -19.90 36.43
CA ASN A 120 39.19 -20.93 37.31
C ASN A 120 40.72 -20.90 37.41
N PHE A 121 41.41 -20.85 36.29
CA PHE A 121 42.88 -20.93 36.22
C PHE A 121 43.58 -19.57 36.46
N PRO A 122 43.19 -18.46 35.84
CA PRO A 122 43.79 -17.16 36.09
C PRO A 122 43.64 -16.66 37.53
N LYS A 123 42.57 -17.03 38.21
CA LYS A 123 42.35 -16.69 39.61
C LYS A 123 43.45 -17.21 40.54
N VAL A 124 44.00 -18.40 40.24
CA VAL A 124 45.01 -19.04 41.11
C VAL A 124 46.40 -18.40 40.99
N LEU A 125 46.78 -18.00 39.76
CA LEU A 125 48.13 -17.51 39.48
C LEU A 125 48.21 -16.00 39.37
N LEU A 126 47.21 -15.39 38.75
CA LEU A 126 47.21 -13.94 38.41
C LEU A 126 46.27 -13.13 39.29
N ASN A 127 45.59 -13.74 40.25
CA ASN A 127 44.54 -13.13 41.06
C ASN A 127 43.42 -12.44 40.25
N THR A 128 43.22 -12.91 39.01
CA THR A 128 42.17 -12.39 38.11
C THR A 128 40.96 -13.32 38.23
N ALA A 129 39.94 -12.88 38.98
CA ALA A 129 38.78 -13.72 39.27
C ALA A 129 37.78 -13.84 38.12
N SER A 130 37.78 -12.93 37.17
CA SER A 130 36.83 -12.89 36.05
C SER A 130 37.37 -12.17 34.85
N TRP A 131 36.80 -12.49 33.65
CA TRP A 131 36.99 -11.75 32.41
C TRP A 131 35.77 -10.85 32.17
N PRO A 132 35.96 -9.54 31.90
CA PRO A 132 34.85 -8.68 31.52
C PRO A 132 34.27 -9.06 30.15
N LEU A 133 32.94 -9.07 30.09
CA LEU A 133 32.17 -9.29 28.85
C LEU A 133 31.24 -8.10 28.68
N ASN A 134 31.37 -7.43 27.55
CA ASN A 134 30.47 -6.34 27.18
C ASN A 134 30.08 -6.48 25.71
N GLY A 135 28.91 -5.97 25.38
CA GLY A 135 28.38 -5.99 24.03
C GLY A 135 27.17 -5.07 23.92
N SER A 136 26.79 -4.82 22.69
CA SER A 136 25.58 -4.08 22.35
C SER A 136 25.01 -4.54 21.02
N ALA A 137 23.70 -4.43 20.88
CA ALA A 137 22.99 -4.67 19.65
C ALA A 137 22.03 -3.49 19.38
N THR A 138 21.82 -3.14 18.13
CA THR A 138 20.87 -2.11 17.75
C THR A 138 20.03 -2.61 16.59
N ALA A 139 18.70 -2.49 16.72
CA ALA A 139 17.75 -2.80 15.68
C ALA A 139 16.90 -1.56 15.36
N GLN A 140 16.53 -1.43 14.10
CA GLN A 140 15.69 -0.33 13.61
C GLN A 140 14.58 -0.89 12.74
N ALA A 141 13.37 -0.33 12.86
CA ALA A 141 12.27 -0.58 11.95
C ALA A 141 11.32 0.63 11.93
N ALA A 142 10.52 0.73 10.87
CA ALA A 142 9.46 1.73 10.77
C ALA A 142 8.09 1.06 10.86
N ALA A 143 7.17 1.71 11.58
CA ALA A 143 5.78 1.31 11.63
C ALA A 143 5.08 1.67 10.32
N ALA A 144 4.13 0.85 9.88
CA ALA A 144 3.16 1.29 8.89
C ALA A 144 2.21 2.32 9.54
N PRO A 145 1.85 3.40 8.85
CA PRO A 145 1.00 4.44 9.41
C PRO A 145 -0.46 4.00 9.51
N ASN A 146 -1.18 4.59 10.45
CA ASN A 146 -2.64 4.65 10.40
C ASN A 146 -3.05 5.53 9.21
N MET A 147 -4.02 5.10 8.41
CA MET A 147 -4.39 5.79 7.17
C MET A 147 -5.91 5.88 7.02
N ASN A 148 -6.38 7.03 6.56
CA ASN A 148 -7.72 7.26 6.10
C ASN A 148 -7.75 7.26 4.57
N TRP A 149 -8.55 6.40 3.98
CA TRP A 149 -8.65 6.19 2.55
C TRP A 149 -9.96 6.77 2.02
N TYR A 150 -9.87 7.74 1.13
CA TYR A 150 -11.00 8.35 0.45
C TYR A 150 -11.06 7.74 -0.95
N LEU A 151 -11.89 6.71 -1.08
CA LEU A 151 -12.11 5.98 -2.33
C LEU A 151 -13.05 6.82 -3.19
N LEU A 152 -12.54 7.37 -4.29
CA LEU A 152 -13.24 8.25 -5.21
C LEU A 152 -13.39 7.55 -6.55
N MET A 153 -14.60 7.06 -6.83
CA MET A 153 -14.90 6.22 -7.99
C MET A 153 -15.68 7.01 -9.03
N ASP A 154 -15.23 6.91 -10.27
CA ASP A 154 -15.93 7.47 -11.42
C ASP A 154 -17.22 6.67 -11.67
N ASP A 155 -18.37 7.32 -11.65
CA ASP A 155 -19.67 6.75 -12.04
C ASP A 155 -20.31 7.50 -13.22
N SER A 156 -19.50 8.32 -13.90
CA SER A 156 -19.88 9.07 -15.08
C SER A 156 -20.34 8.15 -16.26
N PRO A 157 -21.04 8.69 -17.25
CA PRO A 157 -21.55 7.90 -18.37
C PRO A 157 -20.49 7.06 -19.11
N SER A 158 -19.25 7.51 -19.19
CA SER A 158 -18.15 6.77 -19.82
C SER A 158 -17.80 5.45 -19.13
N MET A 159 -18.11 5.32 -17.85
CA MET A 159 -17.99 4.05 -17.13
C MET A 159 -19.04 3.01 -17.56
N GLY A 160 -19.99 3.38 -18.40
CA GLY A 160 -20.93 2.49 -19.08
C GLY A 160 -20.40 1.84 -20.35
N ILE A 161 -19.15 2.05 -20.73
CA ILE A 161 -18.53 1.33 -21.84
C ILE A 161 -18.35 -0.14 -21.48
N GLY A 162 -18.49 -1.03 -22.47
CA GLY A 162 -18.21 -2.46 -22.32
C GLY A 162 -16.79 -2.68 -21.80
N ALA A 163 -16.65 -3.55 -20.81
CA ALA A 163 -15.39 -3.77 -20.07
C ALA A 163 -14.26 -4.36 -20.94
N THR A 164 -14.62 -5.10 -21.98
CA THR A 164 -13.69 -5.74 -22.91
C THR A 164 -14.13 -5.49 -24.36
N ASN A 165 -13.23 -5.71 -25.32
CA ASN A 165 -13.61 -5.67 -26.74
C ASN A 165 -14.77 -6.63 -27.05
N SER A 166 -14.85 -7.77 -26.37
CA SER A 166 -15.96 -8.72 -26.47
C SER A 166 -17.26 -8.10 -25.95
N ASP A 167 -17.22 -7.42 -24.80
CA ASP A 167 -18.40 -6.77 -24.22
C ASP A 167 -18.84 -5.58 -25.06
N ILE A 168 -17.93 -4.79 -25.60
CA ILE A 168 -18.23 -3.70 -26.55
C ILE A 168 -18.93 -4.27 -27.78
N SER A 169 -18.38 -5.31 -28.41
CA SER A 169 -18.96 -5.95 -29.61
C SER A 169 -20.33 -6.55 -29.33
N LYS A 170 -20.51 -7.14 -28.14
CA LYS A 170 -21.77 -7.71 -27.68
C LYS A 170 -22.84 -6.62 -27.47
N LEU A 171 -22.44 -5.48 -26.89
CA LEU A 171 -23.32 -4.33 -26.67
C LEU A 171 -23.73 -3.69 -27.99
N ILE A 172 -22.80 -3.44 -28.91
CA ILE A 172 -23.07 -2.94 -30.27
C ILE A 172 -24.10 -3.85 -30.97
N THR A 173 -23.92 -5.16 -30.89
CA THR A 173 -24.87 -6.12 -31.49
C THR A 173 -26.24 -6.09 -30.83
N ALA A 174 -26.29 -5.96 -29.53
CA ALA A 174 -27.53 -5.93 -28.76
C ALA A 174 -28.33 -4.63 -28.98
N THR A 175 -27.65 -3.52 -29.25
CA THR A 175 -28.25 -2.19 -29.47
C THR A 175 -28.58 -1.89 -30.93
N LYS A 176 -28.32 -2.81 -31.87
CA LYS A 176 -28.52 -2.60 -33.32
C LYS A 176 -29.92 -2.13 -33.75
N ASN A 177 -30.94 -2.49 -32.97
CA ASN A 177 -32.34 -2.15 -33.24
C ASN A 177 -32.83 -0.95 -32.43
N GLN A 178 -31.96 -0.28 -31.70
CA GLN A 178 -32.25 0.95 -30.97
C GLN A 178 -32.50 2.11 -31.96
N PRO A 179 -33.10 3.23 -31.49
CA PRO A 179 -33.19 4.46 -32.26
C PRO A 179 -31.83 4.92 -32.81
N SER A 180 -31.84 5.70 -33.88
CA SER A 180 -30.63 6.07 -34.63
C SER A 180 -29.51 6.71 -33.73
N SER A 181 -29.88 7.43 -32.70
CA SER A 181 -28.93 8.04 -31.76
C SER A 181 -28.28 7.05 -30.79
N SER A 182 -28.96 5.93 -30.49
CA SER A 182 -28.53 4.90 -29.53
C SER A 182 -28.21 3.55 -30.18
N ALA A 183 -28.36 3.46 -31.54
CA ALA A 183 -28.12 2.23 -32.29
C ALA A 183 -26.62 1.91 -32.44
N ASN A 184 -26.29 0.61 -32.47
CA ASN A 184 -24.92 0.11 -32.66
C ASN A 184 -23.91 0.76 -31.72
N CYS A 185 -24.31 0.97 -30.48
CA CYS A 185 -23.56 1.75 -29.49
C CYS A 185 -22.78 0.85 -28.55
N GLY A 186 -21.49 1.13 -28.32
CA GLY A 186 -20.64 0.48 -27.34
C GLY A 186 -20.78 1.04 -25.92
N PHE A 187 -21.64 2.06 -25.73
CA PHE A 187 -22.01 2.66 -24.46
C PHE A 187 -23.35 2.12 -23.97
N ALA A 188 -23.40 1.74 -22.70
CA ALA A 188 -24.63 1.42 -21.98
C ALA A 188 -25.20 2.69 -21.33
N CYS A 189 -25.60 3.68 -22.13
CA CYS A 189 -26.17 4.92 -21.61
C CYS A 189 -27.34 4.62 -20.68
N HIS A 190 -27.29 5.23 -19.47
CA HIS A 190 -28.39 5.20 -18.50
C HIS A 190 -29.25 6.45 -18.72
N GLU A 191 -30.43 6.30 -19.29
CA GLU A 191 -31.28 7.41 -19.70
C GLU A 191 -32.60 7.42 -18.94
N THR A 192 -32.99 8.61 -18.48
CA THR A 192 -34.29 8.79 -17.79
C THR A 192 -35.44 8.94 -18.80
N HIS A 193 -35.15 9.44 -20.02
CA HIS A 193 -36.12 9.61 -21.09
C HIS A 193 -35.63 9.04 -22.44
N PRO A 194 -35.34 7.71 -22.51
CA PRO A 194 -34.81 7.11 -23.75
C PRO A 194 -35.79 7.19 -24.92
N ASN A 195 -37.07 7.41 -24.66
CA ASN A 195 -38.10 7.64 -25.68
C ASN A 195 -38.07 9.06 -26.27
N SER A 196 -37.22 9.95 -25.76
CA SER A 196 -36.94 11.27 -26.34
C SER A 196 -35.81 11.24 -27.38
N ASP A 197 -35.10 10.12 -27.50
CA ASP A 197 -34.09 9.91 -28.53
C ASP A 197 -34.67 10.00 -29.95
N SER A 198 -33.87 10.46 -30.90
CA SER A 198 -34.28 10.55 -32.28
C SER A 198 -34.69 9.17 -32.86
N GLY A 199 -35.92 9.06 -33.29
CA GLY A 199 -36.49 7.80 -33.82
C GLY A 199 -37.03 6.84 -32.77
N ALA A 200 -37.04 7.23 -31.47
CA ALA A 200 -37.57 6.43 -30.39
C ALA A 200 -39.12 6.43 -30.36
N ASN A 201 -39.67 5.49 -29.58
CA ASN A 201 -41.09 5.37 -29.31
C ASN A 201 -41.30 5.12 -27.81
N SER A 202 -42.55 5.09 -27.35
CA SER A 202 -42.87 4.95 -25.93
C SER A 202 -42.41 3.63 -25.27
N SER A 203 -41.95 2.67 -26.05
CA SER A 203 -41.46 1.38 -25.58
C SER A 203 -39.93 1.28 -25.63
N THR A 204 -39.24 2.34 -26.06
CA THR A 204 -37.76 2.37 -26.15
C THR A 204 -37.16 2.26 -24.76
N LYS A 205 -36.22 1.33 -24.60
CA LYS A 205 -35.43 1.14 -23.40
C LYS A 205 -34.06 1.77 -23.58
N ASP A 206 -33.45 2.23 -22.52
CA ASP A 206 -32.07 2.70 -22.55
C ASP A 206 -31.08 1.56 -22.81
N ASN A 207 -29.86 1.93 -23.26
CA ASN A 207 -28.82 0.96 -23.55
C ASN A 207 -28.29 0.25 -22.30
N LEU A 208 -28.40 0.83 -21.10
CA LEU A 208 -28.06 0.14 -19.85
C LEU A 208 -28.99 -1.05 -19.61
N THR A 209 -30.29 -0.86 -19.76
CA THR A 209 -31.27 -1.97 -19.64
C THR A 209 -30.97 -3.09 -20.64
N ILE A 210 -30.56 -2.73 -21.87
CA ILE A 210 -30.18 -3.70 -22.90
C ILE A 210 -28.88 -4.41 -22.54
N ALA A 211 -27.87 -3.70 -22.05
CA ALA A 211 -26.61 -4.28 -21.59
C ALA A 211 -26.86 -5.33 -20.48
N ARG A 212 -27.66 -4.96 -19.47
CA ARG A 212 -28.01 -5.86 -18.37
C ARG A 212 -28.77 -7.11 -18.85
N SER A 213 -29.72 -6.92 -19.77
CA SER A 213 -30.48 -8.03 -20.36
C SER A 213 -29.64 -9.01 -21.19
N ASN A 214 -28.50 -8.55 -21.69
CA ASN A 214 -27.57 -9.35 -22.49
C ASN A 214 -26.31 -9.77 -21.72
N ASN A 215 -26.27 -9.60 -20.41
CA ASN A 215 -25.12 -9.93 -19.56
C ASN A 215 -23.80 -9.33 -20.11
N VAL A 216 -23.83 -8.05 -20.47
CA VAL A 216 -22.65 -7.27 -20.83
C VAL A 216 -22.00 -6.78 -19.55
N THR A 217 -20.71 -7.03 -19.38
CA THR A 217 -19.93 -6.46 -18.27
C THR A 217 -19.49 -5.04 -18.67
N LEU A 218 -19.72 -4.09 -17.79
CA LEU A 218 -19.33 -2.69 -17.98
C LEU A 218 -18.11 -2.34 -17.10
N ARG A 219 -17.42 -1.26 -17.40
CA ARG A 219 -16.29 -0.77 -16.59
C ARG A 219 -16.67 -0.55 -15.14
N ILE A 220 -17.83 0.05 -14.88
CA ILE A 220 -18.33 0.27 -13.53
C ILE A 220 -18.48 -1.03 -12.73
N ASP A 221 -18.82 -2.14 -13.38
CA ASP A 221 -18.93 -3.44 -12.74
C ASP A 221 -17.56 -3.97 -12.28
N LEU A 222 -16.53 -3.73 -13.09
CA LEU A 222 -15.15 -4.11 -12.71
C LEU A 222 -14.65 -3.29 -11.52
N VAL A 223 -14.99 -2.00 -11.47
CA VAL A 223 -14.67 -1.14 -10.32
C VAL A 223 -15.38 -1.62 -9.07
N ALA A 224 -16.68 -1.96 -9.15
CA ALA A 224 -17.44 -2.51 -8.03
C ALA A 224 -16.85 -3.85 -7.53
N ASN A 225 -16.42 -4.73 -8.44
CA ASN A 225 -15.75 -5.98 -8.09
C ASN A 225 -14.41 -5.75 -7.41
N ALA A 226 -13.62 -4.80 -7.90
CA ALA A 226 -12.34 -4.43 -7.31
C ALA A 226 -12.50 -3.85 -5.89
N LEU A 227 -13.50 -3.00 -5.68
CA LEU A 227 -13.87 -2.51 -4.35
C LEU A 227 -14.32 -3.62 -3.40
N ASN A 228 -15.05 -4.61 -3.92
CA ASN A 228 -15.47 -5.78 -3.12
C ASN A 228 -14.23 -6.53 -2.60
N GLN A 229 -13.23 -6.78 -3.44
CA GLN A 229 -11.97 -7.39 -3.01
C GLN A 229 -11.22 -6.50 -2.01
N LEU A 230 -11.20 -5.19 -2.22
CA LEU A 230 -10.50 -4.25 -1.35
C LEU A 230 -11.12 -4.16 0.05
N LEU A 231 -12.47 -4.11 0.14
CA LEU A 231 -13.20 -3.77 1.36
C LEU A 231 -13.91 -4.96 2.03
N VAL A 232 -14.28 -6.00 1.26
CA VAL A 232 -15.23 -7.03 1.76
C VAL A 232 -14.60 -8.40 1.87
N SER A 233 -13.95 -8.91 0.81
CA SER A 233 -13.45 -10.29 0.80
C SER A 233 -12.21 -10.46 -0.07
N TRP A 234 -11.13 -10.93 0.55
CA TRP A 234 -9.89 -11.29 -0.13
C TRP A 234 -9.38 -12.66 0.30
N ALA A 235 -9.39 -13.61 -0.63
CA ALA A 235 -9.00 -15.00 -0.35
C ALA A 235 -7.51 -15.22 -0.09
N ASN A 236 -6.65 -14.28 -0.53
CA ASN A 236 -5.19 -14.44 -0.53
C ASN A 236 -4.50 -13.75 0.66
N CYS A 237 -5.21 -13.49 1.76
CA CYS A 237 -4.58 -12.92 2.97
C CYS A 237 -3.56 -13.91 3.54
N PRO A 238 -2.28 -13.51 3.69
CA PRO A 238 -1.24 -14.40 4.22
C PRO A 238 -1.46 -14.82 5.67
N GLN A 239 -2.22 -14.03 6.44
CA GLN A 239 -2.51 -14.32 7.83
C GLN A 239 -3.81 -15.11 7.95
N SER A 240 -3.73 -16.32 8.49
CA SER A 240 -4.90 -17.16 8.74
C SER A 240 -5.82 -16.55 9.81
N GLY A 241 -7.15 -16.74 9.64
CA GLY A 241 -8.15 -16.28 10.61
C GLY A 241 -8.58 -14.82 10.45
N ILE A 242 -8.03 -14.07 9.50
CA ILE A 242 -8.53 -12.75 9.14
C ILE A 242 -9.59 -12.90 8.05
N SER A 243 -10.80 -12.44 8.37
CA SER A 243 -11.89 -12.29 7.40
C SER A 243 -11.99 -10.82 6.97
N GLY A 244 -12.26 -10.59 5.69
CA GLY A 244 -12.42 -9.24 5.14
C GLY A 244 -11.65 -9.04 3.85
N GLY A 245 -11.62 -7.80 3.37
CA GLY A 245 -10.90 -7.41 2.17
C GLY A 245 -9.40 -7.18 2.40
N VAL A 246 -8.73 -6.72 1.33
CA VAL A 246 -7.29 -6.39 1.37
C VAL A 246 -6.97 -5.39 2.48
N MET A 247 -7.83 -4.39 2.70
CA MET A 247 -7.60 -3.39 3.75
C MET A 247 -7.55 -4.00 5.15
N GLN A 248 -8.47 -4.92 5.48
CA GLN A 248 -8.47 -5.57 6.79
C GLN A 248 -7.26 -6.48 6.95
N CYS A 249 -6.91 -7.21 5.90
CA CYS A 249 -5.72 -8.06 5.91
C CYS A 249 -4.44 -7.24 6.15
N MET A 250 -4.24 -6.18 5.38
CA MET A 250 -3.04 -5.33 5.52
C MET A 250 -3.01 -4.57 6.84
N SER A 251 -4.16 -4.13 7.34
CA SER A 251 -4.28 -3.52 8.67
C SER A 251 -3.79 -4.47 9.76
N ALA A 252 -4.21 -5.74 9.71
CA ALA A 252 -3.80 -6.74 10.68
C ALA A 252 -2.32 -7.13 10.55
N LEU A 253 -1.81 -7.33 9.32
CA LEU A 253 -0.41 -7.64 9.05
C LEU A 253 0.54 -6.54 9.56
N ASN A 254 0.16 -5.29 9.37
CA ASN A 254 0.95 -4.12 9.72
C ASN A 254 0.70 -3.62 11.16
N ASN A 255 -0.23 -4.24 11.89
CA ASN A 255 -0.69 -3.78 13.21
C ASN A 255 -1.05 -2.29 13.23
N THR A 256 -1.81 -1.85 12.23
CA THR A 256 -2.19 -0.44 11.99
C THR A 256 -3.70 -0.34 11.76
N THR A 257 -4.24 0.88 11.78
CA THR A 257 -5.67 1.12 11.55
C THR A 257 -5.89 1.78 10.20
N TYR A 258 -6.72 1.15 9.36
CA TYR A 258 -7.23 1.74 8.14
C TYR A 258 -8.72 2.04 8.28
N LYS A 259 -9.11 3.24 7.87
CA LYS A 259 -10.52 3.63 7.68
C LYS A 259 -10.75 3.92 6.21
N ALA A 260 -11.97 3.74 5.74
CA ALA A 260 -12.37 4.01 4.37
C ALA A 260 -13.61 4.90 4.33
N ALA A 261 -13.60 5.86 3.42
CA ALA A 261 -14.77 6.58 2.96
C ALA A 261 -15.01 6.20 1.50
N LEU A 262 -16.25 6.14 1.05
CA LEU A 262 -16.61 5.80 -0.31
C LEU A 262 -17.40 6.95 -0.94
N TYR A 263 -16.89 7.46 -2.02
CA TYR A 263 -17.48 8.51 -2.83
C TYR A 263 -17.54 8.05 -4.28
N THR A 264 -18.55 8.53 -4.98
CA THR A 264 -18.55 8.52 -6.44
C THR A 264 -18.54 9.95 -6.96
N PHE A 265 -18.26 10.12 -8.21
CA PHE A 265 -18.34 11.42 -8.86
C PHE A 265 -18.80 11.31 -10.32
N ASP A 266 -19.59 12.28 -10.66
CA ASP A 266 -20.10 12.57 -11.97
C ASP A 266 -19.94 14.10 -12.24
N VAL A 267 -21.02 14.85 -12.34
CA VAL A 267 -21.03 16.34 -12.36
C VAL A 267 -20.65 16.94 -10.99
N GLY A 268 -20.51 16.14 -9.97
CA GLY A 268 -20.18 16.55 -8.61
C GLY A 268 -19.74 15.39 -7.74
N LEU A 269 -19.48 15.67 -6.47
CA LEU A 269 -19.08 14.66 -5.48
C LEU A 269 -20.31 14.03 -4.81
N ASN A 270 -20.48 12.72 -4.92
CA ASN A 270 -21.56 11.97 -4.32
C ASN A 270 -21.05 11.16 -3.12
N THR A 271 -21.64 11.38 -1.93
CA THR A 271 -21.22 10.67 -0.72
C THR A 271 -21.98 9.35 -0.58
N MET A 272 -21.31 8.21 -0.77
CA MET A 272 -21.88 6.89 -0.49
C MET A 272 -21.69 6.49 0.97
N GLN A 273 -20.53 6.78 1.54
CA GLN A 273 -20.19 6.52 2.94
C GLN A 273 -19.07 7.44 3.42
N THR A 274 -19.31 8.16 4.50
CA THR A 274 -18.25 8.91 5.19
C THR A 274 -17.28 7.97 5.90
N LEU A 275 -16.16 8.50 6.37
CA LEU A 275 -15.05 7.75 6.92
C LEU A 275 -15.47 6.79 8.06
N THR A 276 -15.25 5.50 7.85
CA THR A 276 -15.64 4.41 8.75
C THR A 276 -14.71 3.21 8.61
N THR A 277 -15.09 2.06 9.19
CA THR A 277 -14.32 0.80 8.96
C THR A 277 -14.48 0.33 7.51
N PRO A 278 -13.46 -0.32 6.92
CA PRO A 278 -13.54 -0.80 5.54
C PRO A 278 -14.75 -1.72 5.30
N THR A 279 -15.07 -2.60 6.25
CA THR A 279 -16.24 -3.51 6.13
C THR A 279 -17.56 -2.73 6.04
N THR A 280 -17.72 -1.67 6.84
CA THR A 280 -18.92 -0.82 6.80
C THR A 280 -19.01 -0.06 5.47
N ALA A 281 -17.88 0.49 4.98
CA ALA A 281 -17.83 1.14 3.67
C ALA A 281 -18.21 0.15 2.54
N GLY A 282 -17.75 -1.09 2.63
CA GLY A 282 -18.05 -2.15 1.68
C GLY A 282 -19.54 -2.46 1.53
N THR A 283 -20.36 -2.22 2.56
CA THR A 283 -21.84 -2.44 2.45
C THR A 283 -22.51 -1.49 1.45
N LYS A 284 -21.81 -0.42 1.03
CA LYS A 284 -22.35 0.59 0.12
C LYS A 284 -21.97 0.38 -1.36
N ILE A 285 -21.13 -0.59 -1.66
CA ILE A 285 -20.70 -0.88 -3.04
C ILE A 285 -21.88 -1.16 -3.95
N GLY A 286 -22.91 -1.87 -3.47
CA GLY A 286 -24.11 -2.16 -4.25
C GLY A 286 -24.95 -0.92 -4.63
N ASN A 287 -24.65 0.25 -4.09
CA ASN A 287 -25.33 1.51 -4.43
C ASN A 287 -24.59 2.27 -5.54
N ILE A 288 -23.40 1.82 -5.98
CA ILE A 288 -22.67 2.43 -7.08
C ILE A 288 -23.42 2.09 -8.37
N ALA A 289 -23.84 3.13 -9.08
CA ALA A 289 -24.60 3.00 -10.33
C ALA A 289 -24.14 4.10 -11.29
N LEU A 290 -24.24 3.83 -12.61
CA LEU A 290 -23.97 4.84 -13.60
C LEU A 290 -24.88 6.05 -13.41
N MET A 291 -24.30 7.25 -13.53
CA MET A 291 -25.06 8.48 -13.57
C MET A 291 -26.14 8.42 -14.64
N PRO A 292 -27.42 8.74 -14.32
CA PRO A 292 -28.45 8.87 -15.32
C PRO A 292 -28.33 10.21 -16.06
N VAL A 293 -28.41 10.16 -17.38
CA VAL A 293 -28.58 11.33 -18.25
C VAL A 293 -30.03 11.46 -18.70
N ASP A 294 -30.43 12.59 -19.27
CA ASP A 294 -31.80 12.74 -19.75
C ASP A 294 -32.04 11.86 -20.99
N HIS A 295 -31.45 12.21 -22.11
CA HIS A 295 -31.39 11.44 -23.36
C HIS A 295 -30.18 11.89 -24.19
N GLN A 296 -29.81 11.16 -25.21
CA GLN A 296 -28.58 11.41 -25.94
C GLN A 296 -28.56 12.74 -26.67
N ASN A 297 -27.41 13.44 -26.65
CA ASN A 297 -27.15 14.70 -27.33
C ASN A 297 -28.11 15.86 -26.96
N CYS A 298 -28.84 15.75 -25.87
CA CYS A 298 -29.89 16.68 -25.53
C CYS A 298 -29.36 18.09 -25.18
N VAL A 299 -28.18 18.18 -24.52
CA VAL A 299 -27.55 19.49 -24.25
C VAL A 299 -27.09 20.20 -25.51
N VAL A 300 -26.49 19.45 -26.43
CA VAL A 300 -26.06 20.00 -27.75
C VAL A 300 -27.24 20.45 -28.57
N LEU A 301 -28.36 19.73 -28.51
CA LEU A 301 -29.61 20.08 -29.19
C LEU A 301 -30.41 21.17 -28.46
N GLY A 302 -30.02 21.53 -27.24
CA GLY A 302 -30.74 22.50 -26.42
C GLY A 302 -32.09 22.01 -25.89
N SER A 303 -32.30 20.67 -25.84
CA SER A 303 -33.55 20.04 -25.38
C SER A 303 -33.54 19.61 -23.93
N CYS A 304 -32.39 19.55 -23.30
CA CYS A 304 -32.24 19.25 -21.87
C CYS A 304 -31.00 19.91 -21.28
N THR A 305 -30.68 19.61 -20.02
CA THR A 305 -29.54 20.16 -19.28
C THR A 305 -28.55 19.08 -18.81
N THR A 306 -28.80 17.80 -19.02
CA THR A 306 -28.05 16.70 -18.41
C THR A 306 -27.79 15.54 -19.37
N ASP A 307 -26.77 15.71 -20.23
CA ASP A 307 -26.15 14.60 -20.98
C ASP A 307 -24.63 14.65 -20.94
N TYR A 308 -24.06 15.47 -20.04
CA TYR A 308 -22.65 15.53 -19.68
C TYR A 308 -22.48 15.02 -18.25
N GLY A 309 -21.26 14.64 -17.85
CA GLY A 309 -21.22 14.03 -16.56
C GLY A 309 -19.87 13.63 -15.98
N THR A 310 -18.81 14.42 -16.17
CA THR A 310 -17.53 14.12 -15.54
C THR A 310 -16.80 15.39 -15.13
N ASP A 311 -16.78 15.71 -13.82
CA ASP A 311 -16.01 16.83 -13.27
C ASP A 311 -15.03 16.32 -12.20
N ILE A 312 -13.92 15.71 -12.65
CA ILE A 312 -12.87 15.15 -11.79
C ILE A 312 -12.27 16.24 -10.90
N ALA A 313 -11.92 17.38 -11.50
CA ALA A 313 -11.31 18.49 -10.77
C ALA A 313 -12.26 19.07 -9.72
N GLY A 314 -13.55 19.20 -10.03
CA GLY A 314 -14.59 19.64 -9.08
C GLY A 314 -14.77 18.65 -7.93
N ALA A 315 -14.78 17.34 -8.22
CA ALA A 315 -14.86 16.31 -7.20
C ALA A 315 -13.65 16.32 -6.27
N LEU A 316 -12.43 16.44 -6.81
CA LEU A 316 -11.19 16.55 -6.01
C LEU A 316 -11.18 17.81 -5.15
N ASN A 317 -11.65 18.95 -5.66
CA ASN A 317 -11.77 20.19 -4.88
C ASN A 317 -12.80 20.05 -3.75
N SER A 318 -13.95 19.43 -4.02
CA SER A 318 -14.98 19.16 -3.02
C SER A 318 -14.46 18.22 -1.93
N LEU A 319 -13.73 17.17 -2.33
CA LEU A 319 -13.11 16.25 -1.39
C LEU A 319 -12.03 16.94 -0.55
N ASN A 320 -11.19 17.80 -1.17
CA ASN A 320 -10.19 18.61 -0.49
C ASN A 320 -10.78 19.50 0.62
N ALA A 321 -11.99 20.02 0.43
CA ALA A 321 -12.65 20.86 1.39
C ALA A 321 -13.13 20.11 2.64
N ILE A 322 -13.42 18.82 2.54
CA ILE A 322 -13.94 18.01 3.66
C ILE A 322 -12.87 17.14 4.34
N MET A 323 -11.73 16.92 3.68
CA MET A 323 -10.64 16.11 4.24
C MET A 323 -9.91 16.87 5.35
N PRO A 324 -9.60 16.22 6.50
CA PRO A 324 -8.80 16.82 7.55
C PRO A 324 -7.34 17.00 7.12
N ALA A 325 -6.55 17.68 7.95
CA ALA A 325 -5.12 17.76 7.76
C ALA A 325 -4.47 16.40 8.07
N PRO A 326 -3.58 15.88 7.18
CA PRO A 326 -2.88 14.63 7.44
C PRO A 326 -1.85 14.77 8.54
N GLY A 327 -1.67 13.71 9.34
CA GLY A 327 -0.56 13.54 10.28
C GLY A 327 0.45 12.53 9.78
N LEU A 328 1.31 12.06 10.69
CA LEU A 328 2.27 10.99 10.41
C LEU A 328 1.60 9.61 10.41
N GLY A 329 0.46 9.45 11.08
CA GLY A 329 -0.23 8.19 11.24
C GLY A 329 0.36 7.30 12.35
N SER A 330 1.12 7.87 13.28
CA SER A 330 1.61 7.18 14.47
C SER A 330 0.53 7.03 15.53
N ASN A 331 0.81 6.29 16.63
CA ASN A 331 -0.04 6.26 17.81
C ASN A 331 0.36 7.31 18.87
N ALA A 332 1.24 8.24 18.52
CA ALA A 332 1.63 9.32 19.43
C ALA A 332 0.43 10.23 19.75
N VAL A 333 0.37 10.72 20.97
CA VAL A 333 -0.68 11.61 21.42
C VAL A 333 -0.65 12.91 20.59
N GLY A 334 -1.76 13.23 19.96
CA GLY A 334 -1.90 14.43 19.13
C GLY A 334 -1.56 14.22 17.64
N ASP A 335 -1.08 13.04 17.24
CA ASP A 335 -0.90 12.70 15.83
C ASP A 335 -2.24 12.24 15.21
N THR A 336 -2.36 12.43 13.90
CA THR A 336 -3.53 12.04 13.10
C THR A 336 -3.12 11.08 11.99
N PRO A 337 -4.07 10.27 11.44
CA PRO A 337 -3.78 9.41 10.32
C PRO A 337 -3.26 10.17 9.10
N GLN A 338 -2.56 9.45 8.22
CA GLN A 338 -2.28 9.94 6.88
C GLN A 338 -3.57 9.92 6.05
N GLU A 339 -3.74 10.91 5.20
CA GLU A 339 -4.91 11.05 4.33
C GLU A 339 -4.53 10.67 2.90
N VAL A 340 -5.30 9.76 2.29
CA VAL A 340 -5.06 9.25 0.95
C VAL A 340 -6.32 9.33 0.11
N VAL A 341 -6.25 10.00 -1.03
CA VAL A 341 -7.25 9.91 -2.09
C VAL A 341 -6.88 8.74 -3.00
N PHE A 342 -7.81 7.85 -3.21
CA PHE A 342 -7.68 6.73 -4.15
C PHE A 342 -8.69 6.92 -5.28
N LEU A 343 -8.24 7.46 -6.41
CA LEU A 343 -9.05 7.79 -7.57
C LEU A 343 -9.04 6.65 -8.59
N VAL A 344 -10.22 6.25 -9.04
CA VAL A 344 -10.40 5.36 -10.19
C VAL A 344 -11.22 6.08 -11.25
N THR A 345 -10.65 6.29 -12.43
CA THR A 345 -11.28 7.07 -13.52
C THR A 345 -10.70 6.68 -14.87
N ASP A 346 -11.39 7.03 -15.94
CA ASP A 346 -10.89 7.00 -17.31
C ASP A 346 -10.24 8.34 -17.76
N GLY A 347 -10.27 9.36 -16.89
CA GLY A 347 -9.45 10.57 -16.99
C GLY A 347 -9.96 11.67 -17.92
N VAL A 348 -11.10 11.50 -18.56
CA VAL A 348 -11.71 12.53 -19.43
C VAL A 348 -12.76 13.29 -18.66
N GLU A 349 -12.56 14.59 -18.47
CA GLU A 349 -13.59 15.49 -17.99
C GLU A 349 -14.61 15.79 -19.10
N ASP A 350 -15.88 15.84 -18.73
CA ASP A 350 -17.00 16.21 -19.58
C ASP A 350 -17.96 17.11 -18.83
N LYS A 351 -17.77 18.41 -18.95
CA LYS A 351 -18.47 19.42 -18.13
C LYS A 351 -18.78 20.69 -18.89
N ILE A 352 -19.72 21.48 -18.36
CA ILE A 352 -20.00 22.82 -18.82
C ILE A 352 -18.97 23.79 -18.23
N VAL A 353 -18.34 24.60 -19.10
CA VAL A 353 -17.37 25.62 -18.70
C VAL A 353 -17.87 27.03 -19.01
N SER A 354 -17.50 28.00 -18.19
CA SER A 354 -17.84 29.40 -18.41
C SER A 354 -16.85 30.04 -19.39
N GLY A 355 -17.27 30.22 -20.64
CA GLY A 355 -16.50 30.92 -21.68
C GLY A 355 -15.90 29.97 -22.74
N ALA A 356 -16.10 30.33 -23.99
CA ALA A 356 -15.65 29.53 -25.15
C ALA A 356 -14.13 29.35 -25.25
N SER A 357 -13.34 30.25 -24.67
CA SER A 357 -11.87 30.18 -24.68
C SER A 357 -11.28 29.17 -23.66
N ALA A 358 -12.11 28.62 -22.78
CA ALA A 358 -11.66 27.64 -21.78
C ALA A 358 -11.73 26.18 -22.30
N CYS A 359 -12.41 25.94 -23.43
CA CYS A 359 -12.53 24.62 -24.02
C CYS A 359 -11.58 24.46 -25.20
N PRO A 360 -10.63 23.52 -25.21
CA PRO A 360 -9.70 23.30 -26.32
C PRO A 360 -10.38 22.88 -27.63
N ASN A 361 -11.55 22.25 -27.53
CA ASN A 361 -12.29 21.78 -28.70
C ASN A 361 -13.47 22.71 -29.02
N ALA A 362 -13.29 23.54 -30.06
CA ALA A 362 -14.23 24.58 -30.46
C ALA A 362 -15.57 24.04 -31.00
N SER A 363 -15.69 22.79 -31.38
CA SER A 363 -16.92 22.22 -31.97
C SER A 363 -18.08 22.10 -30.96
N LEU A 364 -17.80 22.08 -29.67
CA LEU A 364 -18.82 22.14 -28.60
C LEU A 364 -19.05 23.55 -28.01
N ALA A 365 -18.37 24.56 -28.56
CA ALA A 365 -18.45 25.94 -28.03
C ALA A 365 -19.87 26.51 -27.86
N PRO A 366 -20.87 26.21 -28.73
CA PRO A 366 -22.23 26.72 -28.53
C PRO A 366 -22.89 26.24 -27.25
N SER A 367 -22.67 24.98 -26.86
CA SER A 367 -23.22 24.42 -25.62
C SER A 367 -22.37 24.72 -24.37
N LYS A 368 -21.14 25.26 -24.56
CA LYS A 368 -20.13 25.41 -23.50
C LYS A 368 -19.73 24.08 -22.83
N ARG A 369 -20.07 22.94 -23.44
CA ARG A 369 -19.61 21.62 -23.02
C ARG A 369 -18.17 21.43 -23.44
N CYS A 370 -17.37 20.93 -22.54
CA CYS A 370 -15.94 20.70 -22.73
C CYS A 370 -15.57 19.27 -22.37
N GLN A 371 -14.98 18.55 -23.33
CA GLN A 371 -14.37 17.24 -23.10
C GLN A 371 -12.86 17.40 -23.22
N GLN A 372 -12.13 17.09 -22.16
CA GLN A 372 -10.70 17.33 -22.06
C GLN A 372 -10.05 16.45 -20.98
N PRO A 373 -8.73 16.22 -21.04
CA PRO A 373 -8.02 15.59 -19.92
C PRO A 373 -8.13 16.38 -18.64
N LEU A 374 -8.02 15.70 -17.49
CA LEU A 374 -8.06 16.28 -16.12
C LEU A 374 -7.17 17.53 -15.98
N ASP A 375 -7.70 18.61 -15.40
CA ASP A 375 -6.91 19.74 -14.90
C ASP A 375 -6.20 19.37 -13.57
N THR A 376 -4.87 19.37 -13.59
CA THR A 376 -4.04 18.95 -12.46
C THR A 376 -3.98 19.95 -11.29
N THR A 377 -4.60 21.13 -11.41
CA THR A 377 -4.58 22.18 -10.38
C THR A 377 -5.20 21.68 -9.07
N ALA A 378 -6.32 20.95 -9.12
CA ALA A 378 -6.97 20.36 -7.95
C ALA A 378 -6.05 19.34 -7.22
N CYS A 379 -5.27 18.57 -7.98
CA CYS A 379 -4.31 17.61 -7.45
C CYS A 379 -3.16 18.32 -6.70
N THR A 380 -2.69 19.44 -7.25
CA THR A 380 -1.66 20.25 -6.62
C THR A 380 -2.11 20.79 -5.27
N ALA A 381 -3.37 21.23 -5.16
CA ALA A 381 -3.95 21.69 -3.92
C ALA A 381 -3.99 20.62 -2.81
N LEU A 382 -4.37 19.39 -3.15
CA LEU A 382 -4.35 18.24 -2.22
C LEU A 382 -2.92 17.89 -1.81
N LYS A 383 -2.01 17.75 -2.78
CA LYS A 383 -0.59 17.40 -2.51
C LYS A 383 0.12 18.44 -1.65
N SER A 384 -0.17 19.72 -1.83
CA SER A 384 0.42 20.80 -1.01
C SER A 384 0.04 20.74 0.48
N ARG A 385 -1.08 20.08 0.81
CA ARG A 385 -1.49 19.77 2.18
C ARG A 385 -0.85 18.51 2.75
N GLY A 386 -0.05 17.77 1.96
CA GLY A 386 0.52 16.48 2.34
C GLY A 386 -0.41 15.29 2.12
N ILE A 387 -1.56 15.49 1.46
CA ILE A 387 -2.50 14.42 1.11
C ILE A 387 -1.91 13.64 -0.07
N LYS A 388 -1.88 12.31 0.06
CA LYS A 388 -1.41 11.43 -1.00
C LYS A 388 -2.52 11.14 -1.99
N ILE A 389 -2.18 11.07 -3.27
CA ILE A 389 -3.12 10.74 -4.35
C ILE A 389 -2.62 9.49 -5.06
N ALA A 390 -3.39 8.41 -5.02
CA ALA A 390 -3.18 7.20 -5.79
C ALA A 390 -4.23 7.13 -6.90
N ILE A 391 -3.81 6.85 -8.12
CA ILE A 391 -4.69 6.84 -9.29
C ILE A 391 -4.59 5.53 -10.02
N LEU A 392 -5.73 4.89 -10.23
CA LEU A 392 -5.92 3.81 -11.17
C LEU A 392 -6.61 4.36 -12.41
N TYR A 393 -5.88 4.41 -13.51
CA TYR A 393 -6.37 4.81 -14.81
C TYR A 393 -6.90 3.60 -15.57
N THR A 394 -8.17 3.63 -15.95
CA THR A 394 -8.78 2.63 -16.82
C THR A 394 -8.76 3.14 -18.26
N GLU A 395 -7.77 2.68 -19.05
CA GLU A 395 -7.57 3.14 -20.41
C GLU A 395 -8.83 2.96 -21.28
N TYR A 396 -9.05 3.89 -22.19
CA TYR A 396 -10.06 3.72 -23.22
C TYR A 396 -9.65 2.61 -24.20
N LEU A 397 -10.61 1.73 -24.51
CA LEU A 397 -10.51 0.92 -25.72
C LEU A 397 -11.02 1.72 -26.90
N GLN A 398 -10.36 1.58 -28.05
CA GLN A 398 -10.85 2.15 -29.29
C GLN A 398 -12.28 1.66 -29.55
N LEU A 399 -13.23 2.58 -29.52
CA LEU A 399 -14.63 2.26 -29.78
C LEU A 399 -14.81 2.04 -31.26
N ILE A 400 -15.41 0.89 -31.60
CA ILE A 400 -15.69 0.49 -32.98
C ILE A 400 -17.20 0.60 -33.19
N ALA A 401 -17.62 1.47 -34.13
CA ALA A 401 -18.99 1.53 -34.56
C ALA A 401 -19.19 0.52 -35.71
N ASN A 402 -20.29 -0.24 -35.65
CA ASN A 402 -20.70 -1.05 -36.78
C ASN A 402 -21.36 -0.15 -37.84
N ALA A 403 -20.67 0.12 -38.91
CA ALA A 403 -21.31 0.73 -40.05
C ALA A 403 -22.39 -0.21 -40.62
N THR A 404 -23.45 0.36 -41.15
CA THR A 404 -24.59 -0.36 -41.79
C THR A 404 -24.12 -1.31 -42.93
N THR A 405 -22.89 -1.19 -43.37
CA THR A 405 -22.23 -1.97 -44.43
C THR A 405 -21.46 -3.19 -43.91
N GLY A 406 -21.44 -3.46 -42.59
CA GLY A 406 -20.67 -4.56 -41.98
C GLY A 406 -19.17 -4.28 -41.87
N ILE A 407 -18.70 -3.11 -42.29
CA ILE A 407 -17.31 -2.67 -42.09
C ILE A 407 -17.23 -1.99 -40.72
N GLN A 408 -16.38 -2.52 -39.83
CA GLN A 408 -16.09 -1.85 -38.56
C GLN A 408 -15.32 -0.58 -38.82
N THR A 409 -15.87 0.56 -38.38
CA THR A 409 -15.19 1.87 -38.41
C THR A 409 -15.02 2.32 -36.97
N THR A 410 -13.99 3.11 -36.71
CA THR A 410 -13.82 3.73 -35.39
C THR A 410 -14.98 4.69 -35.13
N ASP A 411 -15.48 4.69 -33.88
CA ASP A 411 -16.56 5.57 -33.46
C ASP A 411 -16.18 7.04 -33.63
N SER A 412 -17.06 7.87 -34.15
CA SER A 412 -16.77 9.28 -34.47
C SER A 412 -16.58 10.13 -33.21
N TRP A 413 -17.28 9.79 -32.11
CA TRP A 413 -17.09 10.44 -30.82
C TRP A 413 -15.69 10.13 -30.29
N TYR A 414 -15.29 8.85 -30.29
CA TYR A 414 -13.97 8.43 -29.83
C TYR A 414 -12.86 9.17 -30.57
N MET A 415 -12.93 9.19 -31.92
CA MET A 415 -11.97 9.86 -32.81
C MET A 415 -11.87 11.37 -32.57
N SER A 416 -12.96 12.01 -32.14
CA SER A 416 -13.01 13.46 -31.95
C SER A 416 -12.64 13.91 -30.54
N TRP A 417 -12.90 13.09 -29.53
CA TRP A 417 -12.90 13.52 -28.13
C TRP A 417 -11.95 12.75 -27.22
N VAL A 418 -11.55 11.53 -27.59
CA VAL A 418 -10.64 10.69 -26.80
C VAL A 418 -9.32 10.50 -27.52
N ASP A 419 -9.35 10.01 -28.75
CA ASP A 419 -8.19 9.68 -29.58
C ASP A 419 -7.11 10.79 -29.64
N PRO A 420 -7.46 12.10 -29.81
CA PRO A 420 -6.46 13.16 -29.80
C PRO A 420 -5.67 13.30 -28.50
N TYR A 421 -6.20 12.79 -27.40
CA TYR A 421 -5.57 12.83 -26.07
C TYR A 421 -4.94 11.49 -25.66
N ASP A 422 -5.23 10.41 -26.41
CA ASP A 422 -4.65 9.09 -26.20
C ASP A 422 -3.40 8.84 -27.07
N GLU A 423 -3.14 9.71 -28.06
CA GLU A 423 -1.97 9.58 -28.93
C GLU A 423 -0.65 9.90 -28.20
N PRO A 424 0.47 9.16 -28.43
CA PRO A 424 0.61 8.07 -29.40
C PRO A 424 0.08 6.71 -28.92
N ALA A 425 -0.34 6.59 -27.67
CA ALA A 425 -1.01 5.42 -27.10
C ALA A 425 -1.71 5.82 -25.78
N PRO A 426 -2.79 5.17 -25.36
CA PRO A 426 -3.54 5.51 -24.14
C PRO A 426 -2.68 5.62 -22.89
N SER A 427 -1.67 4.77 -22.73
CA SER A 427 -0.74 4.80 -21.58
C SER A 427 0.27 5.95 -21.60
N THR A 428 0.43 6.66 -22.73
CA THR A 428 1.42 7.74 -22.93
C THR A 428 0.81 9.04 -23.46
N GLY A 429 -0.48 9.06 -23.77
CA GLY A 429 -1.22 10.23 -24.22
C GLY A 429 -1.41 11.28 -23.11
N THR A 430 -1.99 12.40 -23.46
CA THR A 430 -2.20 13.53 -22.51
C THR A 430 -3.09 13.16 -21.34
N ILE A 431 -4.05 12.26 -21.52
CA ILE A 431 -4.89 11.74 -20.43
C ILE A 431 -4.01 11.07 -19.37
N ALA A 432 -3.20 10.08 -19.76
CA ALA A 432 -2.30 9.38 -18.86
C ALA A 432 -1.27 10.31 -18.23
N GLN A 433 -0.68 11.24 -18.99
CA GLN A 433 0.29 12.21 -18.48
C GLN A 433 -0.30 13.11 -17.38
N ASN A 434 -1.52 13.64 -17.59
CA ASN A 434 -2.17 14.48 -16.58
C ASN A 434 -2.55 13.68 -15.33
N LEU A 435 -3.05 12.46 -15.48
CA LEU A 435 -3.33 11.58 -14.35
C LEU A 435 -2.05 11.20 -13.59
N GLN A 436 -0.96 10.90 -14.30
CA GLN A 436 0.34 10.62 -13.68
C GLN A 436 0.90 11.83 -12.95
N ALA A 437 0.76 13.04 -13.50
CA ALA A 437 1.16 14.28 -12.85
C ALA A 437 0.28 14.61 -11.62
N CYS A 438 -0.98 14.21 -11.64
CA CYS A 438 -1.91 14.32 -10.53
C CYS A 438 -1.52 13.37 -9.39
N ALA A 439 -1.16 12.14 -9.69
CA ALA A 439 -0.78 11.16 -8.68
C ALA A 439 0.43 11.61 -7.86
N SER A 440 0.54 11.11 -6.64
CA SER A 440 1.77 11.21 -5.86
C SER A 440 2.86 10.33 -6.51
N PRO A 441 4.16 10.66 -6.36
CA PRO A 441 5.23 9.93 -7.01
C PRO A 441 5.15 8.41 -6.77
N GLY A 442 5.06 7.65 -7.86
CA GLY A 442 4.97 6.20 -7.84
C GLY A 442 3.58 5.62 -7.56
N PHE A 443 2.52 6.44 -7.41
CA PHE A 443 1.16 5.98 -7.10
C PHE A 443 0.20 6.11 -8.29
N PHE A 444 0.72 6.02 -9.48
CA PHE A 444 -0.04 5.88 -10.71
C PHE A 444 0.05 4.44 -11.21
N SER A 445 -1.06 3.90 -11.65
CA SER A 445 -1.17 2.63 -12.35
C SER A 445 -2.18 2.77 -13.48
N ASP A 446 -1.82 2.32 -14.65
CA ASP A 446 -2.69 2.21 -15.82
C ASP A 446 -3.10 0.76 -16.01
N VAL A 447 -4.32 0.56 -16.47
CA VAL A 447 -4.86 -0.76 -16.81
C VAL A 447 -5.65 -0.66 -18.09
N THR A 448 -5.22 -1.43 -19.09
CA THR A 448 -6.00 -1.58 -20.33
C THR A 448 -7.38 -2.16 -20.00
N SER A 449 -8.40 -1.65 -20.66
CA SER A 449 -9.75 -2.20 -20.56
C SER A 449 -9.74 -3.68 -20.98
N GLY A 450 -10.23 -4.54 -20.08
CA GLY A 450 -10.09 -6.00 -20.22
C GLY A 450 -8.89 -6.58 -19.48
N GLY A 451 -8.01 -5.74 -18.90
CA GLY A 451 -6.98 -6.14 -17.97
C GLY A 451 -7.55 -6.44 -16.58
N ASP A 452 -6.69 -6.91 -15.70
CA ASP A 452 -7.06 -7.23 -14.31
C ASP A 452 -7.14 -5.95 -13.45
N ILE A 453 -8.24 -5.20 -13.57
CA ILE A 453 -8.52 -3.99 -12.76
C ILE A 453 -8.48 -4.33 -11.26
N THR A 454 -9.00 -5.49 -10.88
CA THR A 454 -9.05 -5.93 -9.48
C THR A 454 -7.64 -6.17 -8.92
N GLY A 455 -6.79 -6.85 -9.68
CA GLY A 455 -5.39 -7.06 -9.30
C GLY A 455 -4.60 -5.76 -9.27
N ALA A 456 -4.77 -4.89 -10.26
CA ALA A 456 -4.09 -3.59 -10.33
C ALA A 456 -4.46 -2.68 -9.16
N LEU A 457 -5.76 -2.58 -8.83
CA LEU A 457 -6.24 -1.81 -7.67
C LEU A 457 -5.66 -2.36 -6.36
N THR A 458 -5.65 -3.69 -6.21
CA THR A 458 -5.06 -4.34 -5.05
C THR A 458 -3.56 -4.05 -4.92
N GLN A 459 -2.80 -4.18 -6.01
CA GLN A 459 -1.36 -3.90 -6.02
C GLN A 459 -1.05 -2.43 -5.74
N LEU A 460 -1.82 -1.52 -6.31
CA LEU A 460 -1.67 -0.09 -6.06
C LEU A 460 -1.94 0.24 -4.58
N PHE A 461 -3.01 -0.33 -4.00
CA PHE A 461 -3.31 -0.18 -2.58
C PHE A 461 -2.15 -0.69 -1.71
N ILE A 462 -1.67 -1.91 -1.94
CA ILE A 462 -0.55 -2.50 -1.18
C ILE A 462 0.69 -1.63 -1.32
N LYS A 463 0.99 -1.13 -2.51
CA LYS A 463 2.13 -0.24 -2.76
C LYS A 463 2.05 1.05 -1.94
N VAL A 464 0.89 1.71 -1.91
CA VAL A 464 0.67 2.92 -1.12
C VAL A 464 0.78 2.63 0.37
N ALA A 465 0.14 1.56 0.84
CA ALA A 465 0.15 1.14 2.25
C ALA A 465 1.56 0.77 2.74
N SER A 466 2.42 0.26 1.86
CA SER A 466 3.80 -0.16 2.17
C SER A 466 4.85 0.94 1.96
N SER A 467 4.55 2.00 1.21
CA SER A 467 5.52 3.02 0.79
C SER A 467 6.09 3.87 1.92
N THR A 468 5.47 3.85 3.09
CA THR A 468 5.89 4.60 4.28
C THR A 468 6.82 3.80 5.19
N ALA A 469 6.98 2.51 4.93
CA ALA A 469 7.90 1.64 5.68
C ALA A 469 9.36 1.74 5.20
N SER A 470 9.66 2.47 4.12
CA SER A 470 11.04 2.69 3.69
C SER A 470 11.68 3.78 4.54
N LEU A 471 12.60 3.38 5.40
CA LEU A 471 13.54 4.28 6.06
C LEU A 471 14.31 5.06 5.00
N SER A 472 14.32 6.38 5.11
CA SER A 472 15.37 7.18 4.47
C SER A 472 16.73 6.70 5.05
N GLN A 473 17.54 6.08 4.21
CA GLN A 473 18.94 5.83 4.50
C GLN A 473 19.70 7.15 4.63
#